data_86ccfee0d6206a6906de048d3eedfeb6
#
_entry.id   86ccfee0d6206a6906de048d3eedfeb6
#
_cell.length_a   1.000
_cell.length_b   1.000
_cell.length_c   1.000
_cell.angle_alpha   90.00
_cell.angle_beta   90.00
_cell.angle_gamma   90.00
#
_symmetry.space_group_name_H-M   'P 1'
#
loop_
_entity.id
_entity.type
_entity.pdbx_description
1 polymer ?
#
loop_
_entity_poly.entity_id
_entity_poly.type
_entity_poly.pdbx_seq_one_letter_code
_entity_poly.pdbx_strand_id
1 'polypeptide(L)' 'MAQLTHEQYDALERAVTDRSRIAVWRRGTEYLVIPQRLRIAGGREAIDAMHPTTGHSMTLYLDEVDTIEVVR' A
#
# COMPACT_ATOMS: atom_id res chain seq x y z
N MET A 1 4.94 -16.96 -1.97
CA MET A 1 3.87 -16.01 -1.68
C MET A 1 4.44 -14.80 -0.97
N ALA A 2 4.27 -13.63 -1.56
CA ALA A 2 4.80 -12.41 -0.96
C ALA A 2 4.04 -12.09 0.32
N GLN A 3 4.76 -11.65 1.34
CA GLN A 3 4.17 -11.30 2.61
C GLN A 3 4.98 -10.17 3.23
N LEU A 4 4.30 -9.14 3.66
CA LEU A 4 4.95 -8.02 4.31
C LEU A 4 5.49 -8.45 5.68
N THR A 5 6.68 -7.94 6.01
CA THR A 5 7.22 -8.12 7.35
C THR A 5 6.40 -7.31 8.33
N HIS A 6 6.53 -7.63 9.62
CA HIS A 6 5.86 -6.88 10.68
C HIS A 6 6.25 -5.40 10.63
N GLU A 7 7.53 -5.12 10.39
CA GLU A 7 8.03 -3.75 10.29
C GLU A 7 7.42 -3.01 9.09
N GLN A 8 7.30 -3.69 7.96
CA GLN A 8 6.68 -3.11 6.77
C GLN A 8 5.20 -2.82 7.02
N TYR A 9 4.51 -3.70 7.72
CA TYR A 9 3.11 -3.51 8.05
C TYR A 9 2.92 -2.30 8.96
N ASP A 10 3.78 -2.16 9.97
CA ASP A 10 3.74 -1.01 10.87
C ASP A 10 4.02 0.30 10.12
N ALA A 11 4.99 0.27 9.20
CA ALA A 11 5.30 1.44 8.39
C ALA A 11 4.12 1.82 7.49
N LEU A 12 3.42 0.83 6.97
CA LEU A 12 2.23 1.06 6.16
C LEU A 12 1.12 1.72 6.98
N GLU A 13 0.88 1.23 8.20
CA GLU A 13 -0.14 1.82 9.07
C GLU A 13 0.16 3.28 9.38
N ARG A 14 1.43 3.60 9.64
CA ARG A 14 1.84 4.99 9.87
C ARG A 14 1.65 5.84 8.62
N ALA A 15 1.98 5.29 7.46
CA ALA A 15 1.83 6.01 6.20
C ALA A 15 0.36 6.31 5.92
N VAL A 16 -0.54 5.40 6.26
CA VAL A 16 -1.99 5.64 6.14
C VAL A 16 -2.40 6.81 7.05
N THR A 17 -1.94 6.80 8.30
CA THR A 17 -2.27 7.85 9.25
C THR A 17 -1.73 9.20 8.82
N ASP A 18 -0.49 9.23 8.35
CA ASP A 18 0.21 10.46 7.99
C ASP A 18 -0.05 10.90 6.55
N ARG A 19 -0.70 10.06 5.76
CA ARG A 19 -0.89 10.27 4.34
C ARG A 19 0.43 10.43 3.60
N SER A 20 1.43 9.67 4.01
CA SER A 20 2.75 9.65 3.38
C SER A 20 2.71 8.84 2.11
N ARG A 21 3.49 9.26 1.10
CA ARG A 21 3.61 8.48 -0.12
C ARG A 21 4.34 7.18 0.16
N ILE A 22 3.90 6.12 -0.50
CA ILE A 22 4.57 4.83 -0.44
C ILE A 22 4.82 4.32 -1.84
N ALA A 23 5.91 3.57 -1.99
CA ALA A 23 6.17 2.79 -3.19
C ALA A 23 5.73 1.36 -2.91
N VAL A 24 4.90 0.83 -3.78
CA VAL A 24 4.37 -0.53 -3.66
C VAL A 24 4.81 -1.32 -4.87
N TRP A 25 5.49 -2.44 -4.64
CA TRP A 25 5.88 -3.33 -5.73
C TRP A 25 4.90 -4.49 -5.78
N ARG A 26 4.25 -4.64 -6.92
CA ARG A 26 3.31 -5.71 -7.18
C ARG A 26 3.67 -6.36 -8.51
N ARG A 27 4.01 -7.65 -8.46
CA ARG A 27 4.38 -8.41 -9.65
C ARG A 27 5.48 -7.72 -10.47
N GLY A 28 6.49 -7.21 -9.78
CA GLY A 28 7.61 -6.55 -10.42
C GLY A 28 7.36 -5.12 -10.90
N THR A 29 6.17 -4.59 -10.71
CA THR A 29 5.83 -3.22 -11.09
C THR A 29 5.74 -2.35 -9.85
N GLU A 30 6.38 -1.19 -9.91
CA GLU A 30 6.33 -0.22 -8.84
C GLU A 30 5.17 0.74 -9.03
N TYR A 31 4.41 0.95 -7.96
CA TYR A 31 3.34 1.94 -7.92
C TYR A 31 3.64 2.94 -6.82
N LEU A 32 3.66 4.22 -7.16
CA LEU A 32 3.81 5.29 -6.18
C LEU A 32 2.42 5.81 -5.85
N VAL A 33 1.99 5.67 -4.60
CA VAL A 33 0.62 5.99 -4.20
C VAL A 33 0.60 6.65 -2.82
N ILE A 34 -0.53 7.29 -2.52
CA ILE A 34 -0.80 7.83 -1.19
C ILE A 34 -1.84 6.90 -0.56
N PRO A 35 -1.46 6.13 0.47
CA PRO A 35 -2.41 5.24 1.11
C PRO A 35 -3.43 6.04 1.90
N GLN A 36 -4.70 5.66 1.78
CA GLN A 36 -5.79 6.36 2.45
C GLN A 36 -6.40 5.52 3.57
N ARG A 37 -6.47 4.22 3.37
CA ARG A 37 -7.12 3.33 4.33
C ARG A 37 -6.66 1.90 4.15
N LEU A 38 -6.51 1.21 5.27
CA LEU A 38 -6.25 -0.22 5.30
C LEU A 38 -7.54 -0.90 5.72
N ARG A 39 -7.99 -1.90 4.97
CA ARG A 39 -9.25 -2.58 5.26
C ARG A 39 -9.20 -4.04 4.83
N ILE A 40 -10.23 -4.77 5.24
CA ILE A 40 -10.41 -6.16 4.82
C ILE A 40 -11.57 -6.21 3.83
N ALA A 41 -11.32 -6.79 2.68
CA ALA A 41 -12.31 -6.92 1.62
C ALA A 41 -12.37 -8.39 1.19
N GLY A 42 -13.50 -9.03 1.40
CA GLY A 42 -13.67 -10.44 1.05
C GLY A 42 -12.68 -11.36 1.73
N GLY A 43 -12.32 -11.08 2.98
CA GLY A 43 -11.34 -11.87 3.73
C GLY A 43 -9.90 -11.58 3.39
N ARG A 44 -9.63 -10.59 2.55
CA ARG A 44 -8.28 -10.20 2.14
C ARG A 44 -7.97 -8.80 2.63
N GLU A 45 -6.74 -8.58 3.10
CA GLU A 45 -6.30 -7.25 3.46
C GLU A 45 -6.05 -6.42 2.20
N ALA A 46 -6.52 -5.18 2.21
CA ALA A 46 -6.43 -4.29 1.05
C ALA A 46 -6.06 -2.88 1.49
N ILE A 47 -5.37 -2.18 0.63
CA ILE A 47 -5.05 -0.77 0.80
C ILE A 47 -5.88 0.01 -0.21
N ASP A 48 -6.69 0.95 0.27
CA ASP A 48 -7.27 1.94 -0.61
C ASP A 48 -6.27 3.07 -0.73
N ALA A 49 -5.89 3.40 -1.95
CA ALA A 49 -4.85 4.37 -2.20
C ALA A 49 -5.23 5.29 -3.35
N MET A 50 -4.50 6.36 -3.49
CA MET A 50 -4.75 7.37 -4.51
C MET A 50 -3.46 7.63 -5.28
N HIS A 51 -3.58 7.78 -6.59
CA HIS A 51 -2.46 8.18 -7.42
C HIS A 51 -2.11 9.64 -7.10
N PRO A 52 -0.85 9.96 -6.76
CA PRO A 52 -0.51 11.29 -6.27
C PRO A 52 -0.65 12.41 -7.31
N THR A 53 -0.61 12.08 -8.58
CA THR A 53 -0.69 13.09 -9.65
C THR A 53 -2.12 13.26 -10.18
N THR A 54 -2.81 12.14 -10.44
CA THR A 54 -4.14 12.19 -11.06
C THR A 54 -5.28 12.19 -10.06
N GLY A 55 -5.03 11.75 -8.84
CA GLY A 55 -6.07 11.61 -7.82
C GLY A 55 -6.96 10.39 -8.02
N HIS A 56 -6.65 9.52 -8.97
CA HIS A 56 -7.42 8.30 -9.17
C HIS A 56 -7.26 7.35 -8.01
N SER A 57 -8.38 6.78 -7.57
CA SER A 57 -8.37 5.79 -6.50
C SER A 57 -8.02 4.42 -7.04
N MET A 58 -7.35 3.63 -6.22
CA MET A 58 -7.05 2.24 -6.54
C MET A 58 -7.08 1.40 -5.29
N THR A 59 -7.32 0.11 -5.46
CA THR A 59 -7.26 -0.84 -4.36
C THR A 59 -6.13 -1.83 -4.63
N LEU A 60 -5.25 -1.99 -3.65
CA LEU A 60 -4.13 -2.92 -3.74
C LEU A 60 -4.31 -3.98 -2.66
N TYR A 61 -4.32 -5.24 -3.07
CA TYR A 61 -4.44 -6.35 -2.12
C TYR A 61 -3.06 -6.75 -1.62
N LEU A 62 -2.91 -6.84 -0.29
CA LEU A 62 -1.60 -7.10 0.32
C LEU A 62 -1.02 -8.46 -0.07
N ASP A 63 -1.87 -9.44 -0.35
CA ASP A 63 -1.40 -10.76 -0.78
C ASP A 63 -0.78 -10.74 -2.18
N GLU A 64 -0.97 -9.67 -2.93
CA GLU A 64 -0.36 -9.49 -4.25
C GLU A 64 0.86 -8.57 -4.21
N VAL A 65 1.13 -7.96 -3.08
CA VAL A 65 2.22 -6.99 -2.93
C VAL A 65 3.50 -7.70 -2.53
N ASP A 66 4.57 -7.45 -3.26
CA ASP A 66 5.88 -8.05 -2.97
C ASP A 66 6.57 -7.33 -1.81
N THR A 67 6.55 -6.01 -1.84
CA THR A 67 7.15 -5.19 -0.79
C THR A 67 6.62 -3.77 -0.87
N ILE A 68 6.82 -3.02 0.19
CA ILE A 68 6.49 -1.59 0.23
C ILE A 68 7.67 -0.81 0.83
N GLU A 69 7.72 0.48 0.51
CA GLU A 69 8.70 1.39 1.08
C GLU A 69 8.05 2.76 1.26
N VAL A 70 8.25 3.37 2.42
CA VAL A 70 7.74 4.72 2.67
C VAL A 70 8.69 5.72 2.02
N VAL A 71 8.12 6.59 1.19
CA VAL A 71 8.88 7.63 0.50
C VAL A 71 8.78 8.92 1.32
N ARG A 72 9.93 9.45 1.66
CA ARG A 72 10.00 10.67 2.48
C ARG A 72 10.67 11.80 1.73
#